data_0591cec666ad936fcc0aef488eefc59a
#
_entry.id   0591cec666ad936fcc0aef488eefc59a
#
_cell.length_a   1.000
_cell.length_b   1.000
_cell.length_c   1.000
_cell.angle_alpha   90.00
_cell.angle_beta   90.00
_cell.angle_gamma   90.00
#
_symmetry.space_group_name_H-M   'P 1'
#
loop_
_entity.id
_entity.type
_entity.pdbx_description
1 polymer ?
#
loop_
_entity_poly.entity_id
_entity_poly.type
_entity_poly.pdbx_seq_one_letter_code
_entity_poly.pdbx_strand_id
1 'polypeptide(L)'
;NHSPPIMTQSLMLNALVVDDEPPAQRRLTDLLDARDDIKQVDVCDNGSDAINAIRSDRPDVVFLDVQMPDCTGIEVVNEVGAENMPIVIFVTAYDQHALKAFELAALDYLLKPFEDERFHEALDRATHQVEMRSADQLEHQLERLLDVARPDLAENENEYLQRIPVRTRNEVRIVTVNDIMYCAADGPYVRLHLHNEDTYLIRERMKVLEEQLDPRQFCRIHRSTIVNLDDVEAVLPNHEDRYMVRLASGKRLRVSRSRRDAFEERFGLTT
;
A
#
# COMPACT_ATOMS: atom_id res chain seq x y z
N ASN A 1 -10.01 36.49 -25.26
CA ASN A 1 -10.57 35.49 -24.37
C ASN A 1 -9.44 34.90 -23.55
N HIS A 2 -9.21 35.46 -22.34
CA HIS A 2 -8.31 34.90 -21.36
C HIS A 2 -9.19 34.01 -20.48
N SER A 3 -9.03 32.69 -20.58
CA SER A 3 -9.54 31.75 -19.57
C SER A 3 -8.76 32.02 -18.28
N PRO A 4 -9.41 32.10 -17.12
CA PRO A 4 -8.69 32.23 -15.86
C PRO A 4 -7.90 30.93 -15.59
N PRO A 5 -6.73 31.03 -14.95
CA PRO A 5 -5.98 29.85 -14.56
C PRO A 5 -6.83 29.00 -13.62
N ILE A 6 -6.90 27.69 -13.88
CA ILE A 6 -7.49 26.71 -12.98
C ILE A 6 -6.66 26.79 -11.71
N MET A 7 -7.24 27.37 -10.66
CA MET A 7 -6.68 27.32 -9.31
C MET A 7 -6.70 25.85 -8.87
N THR A 8 -5.57 25.19 -8.94
CA THR A 8 -5.35 23.92 -8.26
C THR A 8 -5.51 24.23 -6.78
N GLN A 9 -6.59 23.79 -6.16
CA GLN A 9 -6.71 23.82 -4.70
C GLN A 9 -5.57 22.96 -4.15
N SER A 10 -4.58 23.61 -3.53
CA SER A 10 -3.52 22.89 -2.82
C SER A 10 -4.17 22.00 -1.76
N LEU A 11 -3.81 20.74 -1.74
CA LEU A 11 -4.28 19.80 -0.73
C LEU A 11 -3.78 20.31 0.63
N MET A 12 -4.71 20.45 1.57
CA MET A 12 -4.41 20.90 2.94
C MET A 12 -4.30 19.67 3.84
N LEU A 13 -3.13 19.44 4.41
CA LEU A 13 -2.81 18.24 5.19
C LEU A 13 -3.06 18.44 6.70
N ASN A 14 -3.54 17.41 7.37
CA ASN A 14 -3.53 17.29 8.81
C ASN A 14 -2.28 16.50 9.22
N ALA A 15 -1.43 17.08 10.06
CA ALA A 15 -0.21 16.48 10.53
C ALA A 15 -0.31 16.09 12.01
N LEU A 16 0.32 14.98 12.38
CA LEU A 16 0.49 14.57 13.77
C LEU A 16 1.98 14.49 14.09
N VAL A 17 2.39 15.14 15.17
CA VAL A 17 3.75 15.07 15.72
C VAL A 17 3.71 14.20 16.97
N VAL A 18 4.54 13.17 17.01
CA VAL A 18 4.64 12.23 18.14
C VAL A 18 6.08 12.15 18.60
N ASP A 19 6.36 12.72 19.77
CA ASP A 19 7.71 12.82 20.33
C ASP A 19 7.59 13.12 21.83
N ASP A 20 8.33 12.46 22.70
CA ASP A 20 8.28 12.71 24.14
C ASP A 20 9.12 13.91 24.58
N GLU A 21 9.92 14.48 23.68
CA GLU A 21 10.77 15.64 23.94
C GLU A 21 10.10 16.97 23.51
N PRO A 22 9.68 17.86 24.46
CA PRO A 22 9.03 19.12 24.09
C PRO A 22 9.83 20.05 23.15
N PRO A 23 11.19 20.05 23.18
CA PRO A 23 11.94 20.82 22.18
C PRO A 23 11.81 20.27 20.76
N ALA A 24 11.76 18.95 20.58
CA ALA A 24 11.58 18.31 19.27
C ALA A 24 10.16 18.54 18.74
N GLN A 25 9.14 18.40 19.59
CA GLN A 25 7.75 18.74 19.24
C GLN A 25 7.65 20.18 18.73
N ARG A 26 8.18 21.17 19.50
CA ARG A 26 8.15 22.58 19.08
C ARG A 26 8.85 22.79 17.74
N ARG A 27 10.02 22.18 17.55
CA ARG A 27 10.78 22.31 16.31
C ARG A 27 9.98 21.84 15.11
N LEU A 28 9.34 20.67 15.21
CA LEU A 28 8.51 20.11 14.14
C LEU A 28 7.26 20.95 13.90
N THR A 29 6.58 21.37 14.97
CA THR A 29 5.40 22.21 14.88
C THR A 29 5.70 23.55 14.20
N ASP A 30 6.80 24.23 14.59
CA ASP A 30 7.21 25.51 14.00
C ASP A 30 7.48 25.37 12.48
N LEU A 31 8.09 24.26 12.07
CA LEU A 31 8.36 23.98 10.66
C LEU A 31 7.08 23.64 9.87
N LEU A 32 6.14 22.94 10.50
CA LEU A 32 4.84 22.62 9.88
C LEU A 32 3.96 23.86 9.78
N ASP A 33 3.90 24.69 10.83
CA ASP A 33 3.08 25.92 10.85
C ASP A 33 3.59 26.98 9.85
N ALA A 34 4.85 26.90 9.44
CA ALA A 34 5.42 27.75 8.41
C ALA A 34 5.00 27.34 6.97
N ARG A 35 4.26 26.27 6.81
CA ARG A 35 3.83 25.72 5.51
C ARG A 35 2.38 26.08 5.19
N ASP A 36 2.15 26.56 3.98
CA ASP A 36 0.81 26.93 3.48
C ASP A 36 -0.07 25.71 3.13
N ASP A 37 0.54 24.52 3.02
CA ASP A 37 -0.14 23.25 2.70
C ASP A 37 -0.51 22.43 3.94
N ILE A 38 -0.26 22.93 5.15
CA ILE A 38 -0.65 22.31 6.41
C ILE A 38 -1.89 23.01 6.98
N LYS A 39 -2.94 22.24 7.28
CA LYS A 39 -4.20 22.75 7.83
C LYS A 39 -4.24 22.70 9.34
N GLN A 40 -3.71 21.63 9.92
CA GLN A 40 -3.75 21.36 11.35
C GLN A 40 -2.53 20.54 11.76
N VAL A 41 -1.97 20.88 12.94
CA VAL A 41 -0.90 20.12 13.58
C VAL A 41 -1.37 19.71 14.96
N ASP A 42 -1.48 18.40 15.19
CA ASP A 42 -1.75 17.83 16.50
C ASP A 42 -0.46 17.25 17.07
N VAL A 43 -0.34 17.18 18.41
CA VAL A 43 0.87 16.74 19.11
C VAL A 43 0.52 15.70 20.16
N CYS A 44 1.26 14.59 20.18
CA CYS A 44 1.24 13.59 21.24
C CYS A 44 2.64 13.44 21.84
N ASP A 45 2.72 13.16 23.14
CA ASP A 45 3.97 12.97 23.87
C ASP A 45 4.27 11.49 24.18
N ASN A 46 3.42 10.59 23.73
CA ASN A 46 3.55 9.15 23.93
C ASN A 46 2.88 8.34 22.83
N GLY A 47 3.23 7.06 22.72
CA GLY A 47 2.72 6.19 21.68
C GLY A 47 1.27 5.76 21.86
N SER A 48 0.80 5.65 23.11
CA SER A 48 -0.60 5.27 23.40
C SER A 48 -1.59 6.32 22.92
N ASP A 49 -1.28 7.61 23.16
CA ASP A 49 -2.09 8.72 22.66
C ASP A 49 -1.97 8.85 21.14
N ALA A 50 -0.78 8.61 20.58
CA ALA A 50 -0.60 8.58 19.13
C ALA A 50 -1.45 7.53 18.43
N ILE A 51 -1.55 6.29 18.97
CA ILE A 51 -2.43 5.23 18.43
C ILE A 51 -3.87 5.70 18.43
N ASN A 52 -4.34 6.32 19.52
CA ASN A 52 -5.71 6.82 19.62
C ASN A 52 -5.97 7.95 18.62
N ALA A 53 -5.07 8.94 18.52
CA ALA A 53 -5.17 10.06 17.60
C ALA A 53 -5.18 9.58 16.12
N ILE A 54 -4.31 8.63 15.76
CA ILE A 54 -4.29 8.06 14.40
C ILE A 54 -5.63 7.39 14.07
N ARG A 55 -6.22 6.65 15.02
CA ARG A 55 -7.49 5.94 14.80
C ARG A 55 -8.70 6.88 14.74
N SER A 56 -8.73 7.93 15.58
CA SER A 56 -9.87 8.88 15.66
C SER A 56 -9.80 9.97 14.61
N ASP A 57 -8.68 10.65 14.51
CA ASP A 57 -8.55 11.91 13.76
C ASP A 57 -8.02 11.71 12.34
N ARG A 58 -7.43 10.51 12.07
CA ARG A 58 -6.94 10.09 10.76
C ARG A 58 -6.07 11.15 10.07
N PRO A 59 -4.94 11.53 10.68
CA PRO A 59 -4.04 12.50 10.07
C PRO A 59 -3.51 11.98 8.73
N ASP A 60 -3.12 12.90 7.84
CA ASP A 60 -2.56 12.55 6.53
C ASP A 60 -1.10 12.14 6.64
N VAL A 61 -0.34 12.79 7.54
CA VAL A 61 1.08 12.52 7.80
C VAL A 61 1.36 12.48 9.29
N VAL A 62 2.24 11.56 9.71
CA VAL A 62 2.74 11.43 11.09
C VAL A 62 4.25 11.56 11.11
N PHE A 63 4.76 12.51 11.89
CA PHE A 63 6.15 12.57 12.31
C PHE A 63 6.29 11.82 13.63
N LEU A 64 6.99 10.70 13.63
CA LEU A 64 6.96 9.75 14.73
C LEU A 64 8.36 9.46 15.23
N ASP A 65 8.63 9.78 16.52
CA ASP A 65 9.86 9.32 17.12
C ASP A 65 9.86 7.79 17.28
N VAL A 66 11.01 7.22 17.06
CA VAL A 66 11.20 5.76 17.21
C VAL A 66 11.30 5.37 18.68
N GLN A 67 11.85 6.23 19.55
CA GLN A 67 12.04 5.92 20.96
C GLN A 67 11.23 6.85 21.87
N MET A 68 10.25 6.27 22.53
CA MET A 68 9.44 6.94 23.55
C MET A 68 9.37 6.07 24.81
N PRO A 69 9.10 6.65 26.00
CA PRO A 69 9.15 5.93 27.26
C PRO A 69 8.16 4.78 27.41
N ASP A 70 6.97 4.90 26.79
CA ASP A 70 5.87 3.93 26.93
C ASP A 70 5.93 2.82 25.87
N CYS A 71 6.22 3.17 24.61
CA CYS A 71 6.43 2.23 23.53
C CYS A 71 7.25 2.86 22.41
N THR A 72 7.76 2.03 21.51
CA THR A 72 8.51 2.51 20.34
C THR A 72 7.57 2.94 19.22
N GLY A 73 8.00 3.89 18.38
CA GLY A 73 7.26 4.26 17.17
C GLY A 73 7.02 3.08 16.22
N ILE A 74 7.89 2.07 16.27
CA ILE A 74 7.73 0.81 15.53
C ILE A 74 6.54 0.00 16.08
N GLU A 75 6.37 -0.04 17.39
CA GLU A 75 5.23 -0.69 18.03
C GLU A 75 3.93 0.05 17.75
N VAL A 76 3.93 1.38 17.67
CA VAL A 76 2.78 2.19 17.23
C VAL A 76 2.34 1.76 15.82
N VAL A 77 3.27 1.66 14.86
CA VAL A 77 2.97 1.22 13.49
C VAL A 77 2.39 -0.20 13.46
N ASN A 78 2.95 -1.12 14.26
CA ASN A 78 2.46 -2.50 14.32
C ASN A 78 1.07 -2.60 14.95
N GLU A 79 0.79 -1.82 16.00
CA GLU A 79 -0.50 -1.84 16.73
C GLU A 79 -1.64 -1.20 15.90
N VAL A 80 -1.35 -0.13 15.16
CA VAL A 80 -2.31 0.49 14.23
C VAL A 80 -2.54 -0.41 13.02
N GLY A 81 -1.50 -1.10 12.59
CA GLY A 81 -1.47 -1.90 11.36
C GLY A 81 -1.11 -1.06 10.14
N ALA A 82 -0.17 -1.56 9.33
CA ALA A 82 0.37 -0.82 8.18
C ALA A 82 -0.69 -0.31 7.19
N GLU A 83 -1.82 -0.99 7.13
CA GLU A 83 -2.97 -0.64 6.27
C GLU A 83 -3.75 0.58 6.75
N ASN A 84 -3.72 0.88 8.07
CA ASN A 84 -4.46 1.99 8.69
C ASN A 84 -3.54 3.15 9.03
N MET A 85 -2.22 2.99 8.81
CA MET A 85 -1.25 4.05 9.07
C MET A 85 -1.36 5.16 8.02
N PRO A 86 -1.30 6.44 8.47
CA PRO A 86 -1.04 7.57 7.58
C PRO A 86 0.33 7.46 6.91
N ILE A 87 0.74 8.48 6.19
CA ILE A 87 2.12 8.60 5.73
C ILE A 87 3.02 8.78 6.96
N VAL A 88 4.02 7.91 7.12
CA VAL A 88 4.93 7.95 8.27
C VAL A 88 6.28 8.51 7.86
N ILE A 89 6.75 9.51 8.59
CA ILE A 89 8.12 10.03 8.58
C ILE A 89 8.69 9.77 9.98
N PHE A 90 9.65 8.89 10.12
CA PHE A 90 10.31 8.68 11.39
C PHE A 90 11.30 9.82 11.70
N VAL A 91 11.30 10.30 12.95
CA VAL A 91 12.17 11.40 13.39
C VAL A 91 12.87 10.95 14.69
N THR A 92 14.16 10.63 14.64
CA THR A 92 14.84 10.03 15.81
C THR A 92 16.33 10.35 15.85
N ALA A 93 16.93 10.22 17.03
CA ALA A 93 18.37 10.38 17.23
C ALA A 93 19.21 9.14 16.83
N TYR A 94 18.56 8.04 16.44
CA TYR A 94 19.23 6.74 16.23
C TYR A 94 19.23 6.31 14.78
N ASP A 95 20.38 6.28 14.14
CA ASP A 95 20.57 5.88 12.74
C ASP A 95 20.38 4.36 12.50
N GLN A 96 20.62 3.53 13.54
CA GLN A 96 20.44 2.07 13.43
C GLN A 96 18.99 1.61 13.21
N HIS A 97 18.01 2.50 13.41
CA HIS A 97 16.59 2.23 13.18
C HIS A 97 16.14 2.52 11.75
N ALA A 98 16.97 3.20 10.94
CA ALA A 98 16.64 3.51 9.55
C ALA A 98 16.30 2.25 8.73
N LEU A 99 17.05 1.16 8.90
CA LEU A 99 16.79 -0.11 8.19
C LEU A 99 15.42 -0.71 8.57
N LYS A 100 15.04 -0.68 9.87
CA LYS A 100 13.73 -1.17 10.32
C LYS A 100 12.58 -0.27 9.86
N ALA A 101 12.81 1.05 9.77
CA ALA A 101 11.83 1.98 9.24
C ALA A 101 11.48 1.69 7.77
N PHE A 102 12.48 1.34 6.95
CA PHE A 102 12.25 0.89 5.57
C PHE A 102 11.46 -0.43 5.50
N GLU A 103 11.72 -1.39 6.39
CA GLU A 103 10.96 -2.66 6.46
C GLU A 103 9.48 -2.45 6.81
N LEU A 104 9.15 -1.37 7.52
CA LEU A 104 7.78 -1.00 7.93
C LEU A 104 7.04 -0.13 6.91
N ALA A 105 7.59 0.07 5.72
CA ALA A 105 7.01 0.91 4.67
C ALA A 105 6.84 2.40 5.07
N ALA A 106 7.71 2.92 5.95
CA ALA A 106 7.82 4.36 6.18
C ALA A 106 8.20 5.07 4.87
N LEU A 107 7.65 6.26 4.66
CA LEU A 107 7.99 7.05 3.47
C LEU A 107 9.41 7.62 3.57
N ASP A 108 9.79 8.05 4.76
CA ASP A 108 11.04 8.75 4.98
C ASP A 108 11.53 8.64 6.43
N TYR A 109 12.73 9.19 6.65
CA TYR A 109 13.45 9.14 7.91
C TYR A 109 14.26 10.42 8.11
N LEU A 110 14.12 11.05 9.27
CA LEU A 110 14.86 12.24 9.71
C LEU A 110 15.71 11.91 10.93
N LEU A 111 17.03 12.04 10.79
CA LEU A 111 17.97 11.84 11.91
C LEU A 111 18.15 13.14 12.66
N LYS A 112 17.83 13.19 13.95
CA LYS A 112 18.06 14.33 14.85
C LYS A 112 19.57 14.49 15.15
N PRO A 113 20.13 15.70 15.05
CA PRO A 113 19.54 16.93 14.53
C PRO A 113 19.46 16.93 12.99
N PHE A 114 18.38 17.46 12.43
CA PHE A 114 18.18 17.58 10.98
C PHE A 114 18.09 19.06 10.56
N GLU A 115 18.51 19.32 9.34
CA GLU A 115 18.40 20.63 8.69
C GLU A 115 16.99 20.86 8.17
N ASP A 116 16.56 22.15 8.07
CA ASP A 116 15.24 22.53 7.59
C ASP A 116 14.97 22.00 6.19
N GLU A 117 15.97 22.09 5.30
CA GLU A 117 15.87 21.60 3.93
C GLU A 117 15.50 20.11 3.90
N ARG A 118 16.12 19.31 4.76
CA ARG A 118 15.84 17.86 4.82
C ARG A 118 14.43 17.56 5.31
N PHE A 119 13.91 18.36 6.26
CA PHE A 119 12.52 18.29 6.71
C PHE A 119 11.57 18.62 5.54
N HIS A 120 11.81 19.72 4.83
CA HIS A 120 10.96 20.13 3.71
C HIS A 120 10.94 19.10 2.59
N GLU A 121 12.09 18.50 2.24
CA GLU A 121 12.14 17.41 1.28
C GLU A 121 11.31 16.20 1.69
N ALA A 122 11.33 15.82 2.97
CA ALA A 122 10.56 14.71 3.48
C ALA A 122 9.04 15.02 3.44
N LEU A 123 8.66 16.23 3.84
CA LEU A 123 7.28 16.69 3.81
C LEU A 123 6.76 16.80 2.37
N ASP A 124 7.54 17.35 1.43
CA ASP A 124 7.15 17.43 0.01
C ASP A 124 6.89 16.05 -0.59
N ARG A 125 7.70 15.04 -0.24
CA ARG A 125 7.44 13.65 -0.61
C ARG A 125 6.15 13.12 0.01
N ALA A 126 5.87 13.47 1.27
CA ALA A 126 4.64 13.07 1.95
C ALA A 126 3.41 13.72 1.29
N THR A 127 3.45 15.03 1.02
CA THR A 127 2.37 15.75 0.33
C THR A 127 2.06 15.10 -1.02
N HIS A 128 3.10 14.86 -1.84
CA HIS A 128 2.91 14.21 -3.13
C HIS A 128 2.31 12.80 -3.00
N GLN A 129 2.71 12.05 -1.98
CA GLN A 129 2.17 10.71 -1.71
C GLN A 129 0.70 10.76 -1.27
N VAL A 130 0.29 11.76 -0.48
CA VAL A 130 -1.12 11.97 -0.09
C VAL A 130 -1.96 12.38 -1.30
N GLU A 131 -1.46 13.28 -2.14
CA GLU A 131 -2.12 13.66 -3.40
C GLU A 131 -2.39 12.46 -4.30
N MET A 132 -1.40 11.60 -4.48
CA MET A 132 -1.55 10.37 -5.27
C MET A 132 -2.60 9.43 -4.67
N ARG A 133 -2.61 9.24 -3.32
CA ARG A 133 -3.62 8.42 -2.64
C ARG A 133 -5.04 8.98 -2.84
N SER A 134 -5.19 10.30 -2.73
CA SER A 134 -6.48 10.97 -2.86
C SER A 134 -7.02 10.90 -4.30
N ALA A 135 -6.14 11.06 -5.30
CA ALA A 135 -6.49 10.91 -6.71
C ALA A 135 -6.99 9.48 -7.03
N ASP A 136 -6.27 8.47 -6.54
CA ASP A 136 -6.65 7.06 -6.72
C ASP A 136 -8.00 6.75 -6.06
N GLN A 137 -8.26 7.29 -4.86
CA GLN A 137 -9.55 7.11 -4.17
C GLN A 137 -10.71 7.79 -4.91
N LEU A 138 -10.49 9.00 -5.46
CA LEU A 138 -11.51 9.71 -6.23
C LEU A 138 -11.82 8.97 -7.53
N GLU A 139 -10.79 8.44 -8.22
CA GLU A 139 -10.95 7.66 -9.45
C GLU A 139 -11.79 6.40 -9.19
N HIS A 140 -11.50 5.65 -8.11
CA HIS A 140 -12.30 4.49 -7.70
C HIS A 140 -13.74 4.87 -7.31
N GLN A 141 -13.96 6.03 -6.68
CA GLN A 141 -15.32 6.50 -6.37
C GLN A 141 -16.08 6.88 -7.66
N LEU A 142 -15.43 7.53 -8.61
CA LEU A 142 -16.03 7.88 -9.90
C LEU A 142 -16.34 6.63 -10.72
N GLU A 143 -15.46 5.63 -10.76
CA GLU A 143 -15.72 4.34 -11.40
C GLU A 143 -16.95 3.66 -10.79
N ARG A 144 -17.04 3.57 -9.47
CA ARG A 144 -18.22 3.02 -8.77
C ARG A 144 -19.51 3.78 -9.05
N LEU A 145 -19.45 5.13 -9.17
CA LEU A 145 -20.61 5.95 -9.50
C LEU A 145 -21.02 5.79 -10.96
N LEU A 146 -20.06 5.61 -11.86
CA LEU A 146 -20.32 5.34 -13.29
C LEU A 146 -20.94 3.95 -13.50
N ASP A 147 -20.51 2.95 -12.71
CA ASP A 147 -21.12 1.62 -12.71
C ASP A 147 -22.57 1.64 -12.21
N VAL A 148 -22.88 2.47 -11.21
CA VAL A 148 -24.26 2.67 -10.70
C VAL A 148 -25.12 3.49 -11.67
N ALA A 149 -24.53 4.44 -12.41
CA ALA A 149 -25.24 5.33 -13.34
C ALA A 149 -25.49 4.73 -14.73
N ARG A 150 -25.02 3.51 -15.01
CA ARG A 150 -25.23 2.78 -16.27
C ARG A 150 -26.03 1.48 -16.07
N PRO A 151 -27.33 1.54 -15.76
CA PRO A 151 -28.12 0.33 -15.57
C PRO A 151 -28.34 -0.49 -16.88
N ASP A 152 -28.11 0.10 -18.06
CA ASP A 152 -28.44 -0.51 -19.35
C ASP A 152 -27.25 -1.22 -20.07
N LEU A 153 -26.08 -1.30 -19.43
CA LEU A 153 -24.94 -2.09 -19.95
C LEU A 153 -24.55 -3.28 -19.06
N ALA A 154 -25.37 -3.59 -18.06
CA ALA A 154 -25.16 -4.70 -17.12
C ALA A 154 -25.68 -6.04 -17.65
N GLU A 155 -25.62 -6.28 -18.97
CA GLU A 155 -25.80 -7.60 -19.58
C GLU A 155 -24.46 -8.16 -20.10
N ASN A 156 -23.38 -7.99 -19.35
CA ASN A 156 -22.18 -8.81 -19.52
C ASN A 156 -21.81 -9.42 -18.16
N GLU A 157 -21.95 -10.72 -18.10
CA GLU A 157 -21.72 -11.66 -16.99
C GLU A 157 -20.28 -11.65 -16.43
N ASN A 158 -19.65 -10.50 -16.18
CA ASN A 158 -18.31 -10.46 -15.59
C ASN A 158 -18.33 -9.70 -14.26
N GLU A 159 -18.62 -10.45 -13.21
CA GLU A 159 -18.53 -10.04 -11.80
C GLU A 159 -17.09 -9.67 -11.37
N TYR A 160 -16.08 -9.98 -12.22
CA TYR A 160 -14.65 -9.91 -11.91
C TYR A 160 -13.89 -9.00 -12.87
N LEU A 161 -12.75 -8.47 -12.38
CA LEU A 161 -11.84 -7.63 -13.16
C LEU A 161 -11.43 -8.31 -14.48
N GLN A 162 -11.52 -7.57 -15.58
CA GLN A 162 -11.04 -8.00 -16.88
C GLN A 162 -9.76 -7.26 -17.29
N ARG A 163 -9.56 -6.05 -16.78
CA ARG A 163 -8.45 -5.18 -17.13
C ARG A 163 -7.96 -4.43 -15.89
N ILE A 164 -6.63 -4.28 -15.79
CA ILE A 164 -5.97 -3.56 -14.70
C ILE A 164 -5.21 -2.37 -15.30
N PRO A 165 -5.55 -1.11 -14.96
CA PRO A 165 -4.76 0.04 -15.35
C PRO A 165 -3.46 0.07 -14.55
N VAL A 166 -2.32 0.13 -15.23
CA VAL A 166 -0.99 0.19 -14.62
C VAL A 166 -0.31 1.47 -15.03
N ARG A 167 0.02 2.32 -14.08
CA ARG A 167 0.75 3.57 -14.33
C ARG A 167 2.24 3.29 -14.46
N THR A 168 2.81 3.70 -15.58
CA THR A 168 4.25 3.74 -15.81
C THR A 168 4.71 5.21 -15.80
N ARG A 169 6.02 5.45 -15.90
CA ARG A 169 6.55 6.83 -15.91
C ARG A 169 5.97 7.72 -17.02
N ASN A 170 5.52 7.17 -18.12
CA ASN A 170 5.15 7.91 -19.33
C ASN A 170 3.72 7.65 -19.83
N GLU A 171 3.03 6.62 -19.32
CA GLU A 171 1.71 6.20 -19.81
C GLU A 171 0.93 5.41 -18.77
N VAL A 172 -0.37 5.34 -18.94
CA VAL A 172 -1.22 4.34 -18.27
C VAL A 172 -1.38 3.14 -19.22
N ARG A 173 -0.86 2.00 -18.83
CA ARG A 173 -0.96 0.77 -19.61
C ARG A 173 -2.12 -0.08 -19.10
N ILE A 174 -2.96 -0.56 -19.99
CA ILE A 174 -4.05 -1.45 -19.63
C ILE A 174 -3.56 -2.89 -19.75
N VAL A 175 -3.46 -3.59 -18.63
CA VAL A 175 -3.11 -5.02 -18.57
C VAL A 175 -4.39 -5.83 -18.58
N THR A 176 -4.51 -6.77 -19.51
CA THR A 176 -5.62 -7.74 -19.52
C THR A 176 -5.37 -8.79 -18.46
N VAL A 177 -6.37 -9.09 -17.63
CA VAL A 177 -6.22 -10.04 -16.51
C VAL A 177 -5.84 -11.43 -17.03
N ASN A 178 -6.35 -11.84 -18.18
CA ASN A 178 -5.98 -13.12 -18.82
C ASN A 178 -4.52 -13.23 -19.24
N ASP A 179 -3.79 -12.10 -19.36
CA ASP A 179 -2.36 -12.10 -19.66
C ASP A 179 -1.49 -12.35 -18.42
N ILE A 180 -2.09 -12.37 -17.21
CA ILE A 180 -1.38 -12.51 -15.94
C ILE A 180 -1.19 -13.99 -15.59
N MET A 181 0.06 -14.43 -15.49
CA MET A 181 0.43 -15.77 -15.00
C MET A 181 0.31 -15.89 -13.47
N TYR A 182 0.83 -14.90 -12.75
CA TYR A 182 0.75 -14.85 -11.30
C TYR A 182 1.02 -13.43 -10.77
N CYS A 183 0.55 -13.18 -9.55
CA CYS A 183 0.79 -11.96 -8.81
C CYS A 183 1.64 -12.26 -7.57
N ALA A 184 2.62 -11.41 -7.28
CA ALA A 184 3.49 -11.53 -6.12
C ALA A 184 3.50 -10.23 -5.30
N ALA A 185 3.39 -10.34 -3.96
CA ALA A 185 3.54 -9.19 -3.08
C ALA A 185 4.97 -8.65 -3.15
N ASP A 186 5.10 -7.34 -3.25
CA ASP A 186 6.38 -6.61 -3.30
C ASP A 186 6.25 -5.35 -2.42
N GLY A 187 6.46 -5.51 -1.11
CA GLY A 187 6.21 -4.48 -0.12
C GLY A 187 4.75 -4.00 -0.15
N PRO A 188 4.49 -2.69 -0.33
CA PRO A 188 3.14 -2.12 -0.43
C PRO A 188 2.50 -2.30 -1.82
N TYR A 189 3.19 -2.96 -2.75
CA TYR A 189 2.76 -3.19 -4.12
C TYR A 189 2.48 -4.66 -4.38
N VAL A 190 1.76 -4.93 -5.45
CA VAL A 190 1.65 -6.24 -6.06
C VAL A 190 2.33 -6.21 -7.42
N ARG A 191 3.23 -7.14 -7.66
CA ARG A 191 3.89 -7.33 -8.94
C ARG A 191 3.07 -8.31 -9.77
N LEU A 192 2.57 -7.84 -10.93
CA LEU A 192 1.91 -8.65 -11.94
C LEU A 192 3.00 -9.25 -12.84
N HIS A 193 2.97 -10.55 -13.05
CA HIS A 193 3.86 -11.26 -13.98
C HIS A 193 3.05 -11.78 -15.15
N LEU A 194 3.38 -11.32 -16.35
CA LEU A 194 2.62 -11.61 -17.58
C LEU A 194 3.27 -12.72 -18.41
N HIS A 195 2.49 -13.31 -19.33
CA HIS A 195 2.96 -14.35 -20.25
C HIS A 195 4.09 -13.91 -21.18
N ASN A 196 4.15 -12.62 -21.52
CA ASN A 196 5.20 -12.03 -22.36
C ASN A 196 6.48 -11.65 -21.60
N GLU A 197 6.64 -12.16 -20.37
CA GLU A 197 7.75 -11.85 -19.45
C GLU A 197 7.77 -10.41 -18.90
N ASP A 198 6.84 -9.55 -19.32
CA ASP A 198 6.69 -8.22 -18.73
C ASP A 198 6.25 -8.33 -17.27
N THR A 199 6.66 -7.34 -16.48
CA THR A 199 6.23 -7.21 -15.09
C THR A 199 5.79 -5.79 -14.79
N TYR A 200 4.68 -5.66 -14.07
CA TYR A 200 4.16 -4.37 -13.66
C TYR A 200 3.91 -4.34 -12.15
N LEU A 201 4.07 -3.18 -11.55
CA LEU A 201 3.75 -2.93 -10.14
C LEU A 201 2.43 -2.16 -10.07
N ILE A 202 1.49 -2.69 -9.29
CA ILE A 202 0.27 -1.99 -8.92
C ILE A 202 0.27 -1.76 -7.41
N ARG A 203 -0.29 -0.65 -6.98
CA ARG A 203 -0.47 -0.37 -5.57
C ARG A 203 -1.83 -0.92 -5.14
N GLU A 204 -1.85 -2.19 -4.80
CA GLU A 204 -3.05 -2.87 -4.36
C GLU A 204 -2.69 -3.90 -3.28
N ARG A 205 -3.66 -4.26 -2.44
CA ARG A 205 -3.49 -5.32 -1.43
C ARG A 205 -3.80 -6.67 -2.05
N MET A 206 -2.98 -7.66 -1.73
CA MET A 206 -3.19 -9.05 -2.19
C MET A 206 -4.60 -9.59 -1.88
N LYS A 207 -5.22 -9.14 -0.77
CA LYS A 207 -6.58 -9.54 -0.40
C LYS A 207 -7.63 -8.92 -1.31
N VAL A 208 -7.52 -7.61 -1.59
CA VAL A 208 -8.43 -6.89 -2.48
C VAL A 208 -8.34 -7.45 -3.91
N LEU A 209 -7.12 -7.65 -4.40
CA LEU A 209 -6.90 -8.25 -5.70
C LEU A 209 -7.46 -9.68 -5.78
N GLU A 210 -7.32 -10.49 -4.71
CA GLU A 210 -7.92 -11.83 -4.61
C GLU A 210 -9.46 -11.79 -4.75
N GLU A 211 -10.10 -10.78 -4.14
CA GLU A 211 -11.56 -10.60 -4.19
C GLU A 211 -12.07 -10.10 -5.55
N GLN A 212 -11.25 -9.38 -6.29
CA GLN A 212 -11.58 -8.81 -7.60
C GLN A 212 -11.30 -9.75 -8.78
N LEU A 213 -10.40 -10.71 -8.62
CA LEU A 213 -10.07 -11.69 -9.66
C LEU A 213 -11.06 -12.86 -9.66
N ASP A 214 -11.38 -13.41 -10.85
CA ASP A 214 -12.26 -14.57 -10.95
C ASP A 214 -11.66 -15.77 -10.19
N PRO A 215 -12.32 -16.26 -9.13
CA PRO A 215 -11.84 -17.37 -8.35
C PRO A 215 -11.81 -18.69 -9.13
N ARG A 216 -12.48 -18.78 -10.29
CA ARG A 216 -12.39 -19.95 -11.20
C ARG A 216 -11.06 -19.98 -11.93
N GLN A 217 -10.46 -18.81 -12.18
CA GLN A 217 -9.21 -18.64 -12.91
C GLN A 217 -8.02 -18.38 -11.99
N PHE A 218 -8.20 -17.68 -10.87
CA PHE A 218 -7.12 -17.29 -9.97
C PHE A 218 -7.28 -17.92 -8.58
N CYS A 219 -6.17 -18.36 -8.01
CA CYS A 219 -6.13 -18.92 -6.66
C CYS A 219 -4.97 -18.33 -5.86
N ARG A 220 -5.26 -17.88 -4.64
CA ARG A 220 -4.21 -17.46 -3.72
C ARG A 220 -3.58 -18.66 -3.03
N ILE A 221 -2.37 -19.00 -3.42
CA ILE A 221 -1.62 -20.16 -2.93
C ILE A 221 -0.69 -19.85 -1.75
N HIS A 222 -0.37 -18.56 -1.54
CA HIS A 222 0.46 -18.09 -0.44
C HIS A 222 0.00 -16.70 0.02
N ARG A 223 0.33 -16.28 1.25
CA ARG A 223 0.02 -14.91 1.71
C ARG A 223 0.53 -13.81 0.76
N SER A 224 1.57 -14.11 -0.01
CA SER A 224 2.20 -13.20 -0.96
C SER A 224 2.06 -13.63 -2.43
N THR A 225 1.19 -14.60 -2.77
CA THR A 225 1.14 -15.11 -4.15
C THR A 225 -0.26 -15.54 -4.55
N ILE A 226 -0.76 -15.01 -5.66
CA ILE A 226 -1.96 -15.46 -6.40
C ILE A 226 -1.47 -16.03 -7.72
N VAL A 227 -1.96 -17.18 -8.14
CA VAL A 227 -1.58 -17.85 -9.38
C VAL A 227 -2.79 -17.97 -10.31
N ASN A 228 -2.57 -17.82 -11.61
CA ASN A 228 -3.55 -18.20 -12.63
C ASN A 228 -3.53 -19.73 -12.75
N LEU A 229 -4.69 -20.35 -12.56
CA LEU A 229 -4.83 -21.81 -12.55
C LEU A 229 -4.61 -22.41 -13.93
N ASP A 230 -4.92 -21.67 -15.00
CA ASP A 230 -4.72 -22.09 -16.39
C ASP A 230 -3.23 -22.23 -16.75
N ASP A 231 -2.36 -21.53 -16.02
CA ASP A 231 -0.89 -21.60 -16.18
C ASP A 231 -0.23 -22.71 -15.37
N VAL A 232 -0.97 -23.40 -14.51
CA VAL A 232 -0.41 -24.48 -13.68
C VAL A 232 -0.25 -25.74 -14.51
N GLU A 233 0.99 -26.08 -14.85
CA GLU A 233 1.34 -27.29 -15.62
C GLU A 233 1.39 -28.54 -14.70
N ALA A 234 1.91 -28.38 -13.49
CA ALA A 234 2.09 -29.50 -12.57
C ALA A 234 2.04 -29.08 -11.10
N VAL A 235 1.47 -29.95 -10.30
CA VAL A 235 1.55 -29.90 -8.82
C VAL A 235 2.59 -30.88 -8.35
N LEU A 236 3.62 -30.38 -7.68
CA LEU A 236 4.75 -31.17 -7.22
C LEU A 236 4.63 -31.41 -5.72
N PRO A 237 4.48 -32.66 -5.25
CA PRO A 237 4.58 -32.95 -3.84
C PRO A 237 6.00 -32.64 -3.35
N ASN A 238 6.11 -31.97 -2.22
CA ASN A 238 7.37 -31.69 -1.56
C ASN A 238 7.39 -32.39 -0.19
N HIS A 239 8.57 -32.70 0.31
CA HIS A 239 8.72 -33.28 1.65
C HIS A 239 8.03 -32.39 2.70
N GLU A 240 7.42 -32.99 3.72
CA GLU A 240 6.71 -32.31 4.82
C GLU A 240 5.32 -31.71 4.47
N ASP A 241 4.46 -32.41 3.72
CA ASP A 241 3.09 -31.95 3.39
C ASP A 241 3.01 -30.57 2.73
N ARG A 242 3.97 -30.22 1.91
CA ARG A 242 4.01 -28.96 1.17
C ARG A 242 3.88 -29.22 -0.33
N TYR A 243 3.14 -28.38 -1.02
CA TYR A 243 3.08 -28.40 -2.47
C TYR A 243 3.89 -27.25 -3.08
N MET A 244 4.43 -27.53 -4.25
CA MET A 244 4.88 -26.53 -5.18
C MET A 244 4.10 -26.66 -6.48
N VAL A 245 3.68 -25.56 -7.05
CA VAL A 245 3.12 -25.54 -8.42
C VAL A 245 4.23 -25.17 -9.39
N ARG A 246 4.26 -25.85 -10.52
CA ARG A 246 5.09 -25.49 -11.67
C ARG A 246 4.19 -24.90 -12.74
N LEU A 247 4.51 -23.68 -13.17
CA LEU A 247 3.84 -23.00 -14.27
C LEU A 247 4.40 -23.47 -15.61
N ALA A 248 3.65 -23.27 -16.68
CA ALA A 248 4.07 -23.54 -18.07
C ALA A 248 5.37 -22.82 -18.44
N SER A 249 5.65 -21.65 -17.83
CA SER A 249 6.92 -20.91 -17.96
C SER A 249 8.11 -21.58 -17.23
N GLY A 250 7.90 -22.70 -16.54
CA GLY A 250 8.91 -23.37 -15.71
C GLY A 250 9.07 -22.77 -14.31
N LYS A 251 8.42 -21.63 -14.01
CA LYS A 251 8.45 -21.01 -12.68
C LYS A 251 7.84 -21.93 -11.64
N ARG A 252 8.48 -22.04 -10.47
CA ARG A 252 7.97 -22.81 -9.34
C ARG A 252 7.52 -21.86 -8.23
N LEU A 253 6.29 -22.07 -7.75
CA LEU A 253 5.65 -21.28 -6.70
C LEU A 253 5.26 -22.19 -5.54
N ARG A 254 5.40 -21.69 -4.31
CA ARG A 254 5.12 -22.46 -3.10
C ARG A 254 3.66 -22.28 -2.68
N VAL A 255 2.99 -23.39 -2.36
CA VAL A 255 1.67 -23.39 -1.70
C VAL A 255 1.88 -23.41 -0.18
N SER A 256 1.25 -22.47 0.54
CA SER A 256 1.30 -22.45 2.01
C SER A 256 0.36 -23.49 2.61
N ARG A 257 0.67 -23.98 3.81
CA ARG A 257 -0.18 -24.95 4.52
C ARG A 257 -1.63 -24.45 4.68
N SER A 258 -1.80 -23.18 5.03
CA SER A 258 -3.12 -22.55 5.23
C SER A 258 -3.96 -22.38 3.97
N ARG A 259 -3.38 -22.55 2.79
CA ARG A 259 -4.07 -22.43 1.49
C ARG A 259 -4.14 -23.76 0.73
N ARG A 260 -3.68 -24.83 1.36
CA ARG A 260 -3.59 -26.16 0.75
C ARG A 260 -4.98 -26.70 0.39
N ASP A 261 -5.89 -26.74 1.35
CA ASP A 261 -7.21 -27.35 1.18
C ASP A 261 -8.00 -26.66 0.06
N ALA A 262 -8.01 -25.31 0.06
CA ALA A 262 -8.64 -24.53 -1.00
C ALA A 262 -7.99 -24.75 -2.38
N PHE A 263 -6.67 -24.99 -2.42
CA PHE A 263 -5.95 -25.29 -3.65
C PHE A 263 -6.23 -26.71 -4.15
N GLU A 264 -6.24 -27.73 -3.26
CA GLU A 264 -6.57 -29.12 -3.57
C GLU A 264 -7.98 -29.27 -4.14
N GLU A 265 -8.94 -28.56 -3.54
CA GLU A 265 -10.33 -28.52 -4.01
C GLU A 265 -10.44 -28.03 -5.46
N ARG A 266 -9.65 -26.98 -5.84
CA ARG A 266 -9.64 -26.42 -7.19
C ARG A 266 -9.13 -27.40 -8.26
N PHE A 267 -8.24 -28.30 -7.91
CA PHE A 267 -7.66 -29.27 -8.84
C PHE A 267 -8.24 -30.69 -8.66
N GLY A 268 -9.23 -30.86 -7.79
CA GLY A 268 -9.80 -32.18 -7.52
C GLY A 268 -8.78 -33.18 -6.93
N LEU A 269 -7.80 -32.68 -6.18
CA LEU A 269 -6.73 -33.47 -5.58
C LEU A 269 -7.12 -34.03 -4.20
N THR A 270 -8.32 -33.75 -3.73
CA THR A 270 -8.84 -34.27 -2.44
C THR A 270 -9.13 -35.76 -2.61
N THR A 271 -8.43 -36.60 -1.85
CA THR A 271 -8.64 -38.07 -1.77
C THR A 271 -9.74 -38.37 -0.78
#